data_feceb81a92c20748d6dbb451fc9d1f14
#
_entry.id   feceb81a92c20748d6dbb451fc9d1f14
#
_cell.length_a   1.000
_cell.length_b   1.000
_cell.length_c   1.000
_cell.angle_alpha   90.00
_cell.angle_beta   90.00
_cell.angle_gamma   90.00
#
_symmetry.space_group_name_H-M   'P 1'
#
loop_
_entity.id
_entity.type
_entity.pdbx_description
1 polymer ?
#
loop_
_entity_poly.entity_id
_entity_poly.type
_entity_poly.pdbx_seq_one_letter_code
_entity_poly.pdbx_strand_id
1 'polypeptide(L)'
;SLVGSEMCIRDRCYEEFTRKHWDKIMQKLGISEDTLQQAVKEICKLNPRPGASLGEAIGKNMQQIVPDFLVDTYDDGTINVTLNNRNVPELRMSRDFTEMVEEHTKNRANQSKESREAMMFLKQKMDAAQGFIDAVKQRQNTLMTTMQAIIDLQRPFFLEGDESLLRPMILKDVAERTGLDISTISRVSNSKYAQT
;
A
#
# COMPACT_ATOMS: atom_id res chain seq x y z
N SER A 1 -14.19 46.29 10.38
CA SER A 1 -14.66 44.90 10.24
C SER A 1 -13.58 44.10 9.51
N LEU A 2 -13.08 43.05 10.13
CA LEU A 2 -12.01 42.18 9.61
C LEU A 2 -12.34 41.66 8.21
N VAL A 3 -13.58 41.26 7.96
CA VAL A 3 -14.06 40.71 6.68
C VAL A 3 -13.82 41.63 5.47
N GLY A 4 -13.85 42.96 5.65
CA GLY A 4 -13.54 43.91 4.59
C GLY A 4 -12.05 43.96 4.24
N SER A 5 -11.17 43.80 5.23
CA SER A 5 -9.72 43.90 5.05
C SER A 5 -9.14 42.70 4.28
N GLU A 6 -9.63 41.50 4.52
CA GLU A 6 -9.21 40.27 3.83
C GLU A 6 -9.55 40.32 2.34
N MET A 7 -10.78 40.71 2.00
CA MET A 7 -11.22 40.87 0.61
C MET A 7 -10.41 41.97 -0.10
N CYS A 8 -10.15 43.11 0.57
CA CYS A 8 -9.34 44.18 -0.01
C CYS A 8 -7.90 43.77 -0.25
N ILE A 9 -7.29 42.97 0.63
CA ILE A 9 -5.93 42.46 0.45
C ILE A 9 -5.91 41.51 -0.77
N ARG A 10 -6.86 40.61 -0.88
CA ARG A 10 -6.93 39.65 -1.98
C ARG A 10 -7.15 40.35 -3.33
N ASP A 11 -8.08 41.26 -3.40
CA ASP A 11 -8.53 41.81 -4.69
C ASP A 11 -7.69 43.01 -5.16
N ARG A 12 -7.12 43.81 -4.24
CA ARG A 12 -6.40 45.07 -4.57
C ARG A 12 -4.90 45.00 -4.32
N CYS A 13 -4.43 44.10 -3.48
CA CYS A 13 -3.04 44.03 -3.03
C CYS A 13 -2.45 42.62 -3.19
N TYR A 14 -2.94 41.84 -4.15
CA TYR A 14 -2.51 40.46 -4.35
C TYR A 14 -1.01 40.32 -4.65
N GLU A 15 -0.46 41.19 -5.51
CA GLU A 15 0.97 41.16 -5.83
C GLU A 15 1.85 41.55 -4.64
N GLU A 16 1.45 42.55 -3.90
CA GLU A 16 2.16 43.00 -2.69
C GLU A 16 2.08 41.92 -1.60
N PHE A 17 0.93 41.22 -1.49
CA PHE A 17 0.72 40.11 -0.55
C PHE A 17 1.61 38.93 -0.89
N THR A 18 1.67 38.49 -2.13
CA THR A 18 2.51 37.37 -2.56
C THR A 18 4.00 37.65 -2.39
N ARG A 19 4.41 38.91 -2.56
CA ARG A 19 5.78 39.37 -2.34
C ARG A 19 6.10 39.77 -0.89
N LYS A 20 5.12 39.61 0.03
CA LYS A 20 5.25 39.98 1.46
C LYS A 20 5.62 41.43 1.72
N HIS A 21 5.17 42.36 0.88
CA HIS A 21 5.39 43.79 1.06
C HIS A 21 4.33 44.39 2.01
N TRP A 22 4.43 44.08 3.31
CA TRP A 22 3.46 44.47 4.33
C TRP A 22 3.29 45.97 4.47
N ASP A 23 4.38 46.73 4.43
CA ASP A 23 4.37 48.18 4.55
C ASP A 23 3.53 48.86 3.45
N LYS A 24 3.64 48.38 2.22
CA LYS A 24 2.85 48.90 1.09
C LYS A 24 1.36 48.58 1.24
N ILE A 25 1.02 47.41 1.77
CA ILE A 25 -0.37 47.04 2.02
C ILE A 25 -0.97 47.91 3.11
N MET A 26 -0.25 48.16 4.21
CA MET A 26 -0.70 49.07 5.29
C MET A 26 -0.94 50.47 4.79
N GLN A 27 -0.02 51.03 3.98
CA GLN A 27 -0.17 52.37 3.39
C GLN A 27 -1.35 52.43 2.41
N LYS A 28 -1.52 51.41 1.58
CA LYS A 28 -2.54 51.41 0.51
C LYS A 28 -3.95 51.23 1.06
N LEU A 29 -4.10 50.47 2.14
CA LEU A 29 -5.39 50.15 2.78
C LEU A 29 -5.67 50.95 4.05
N GLY A 30 -4.67 51.68 4.57
CA GLY A 30 -4.81 52.46 5.80
C GLY A 30 -5.12 51.65 7.04
N ILE A 31 -4.58 50.42 7.14
CA ILE A 31 -4.82 49.46 8.23
C ILE A 31 -3.62 49.40 9.18
N SER A 32 -3.88 49.09 10.45
CA SER A 32 -2.84 48.87 11.45
C SER A 32 -2.14 47.50 11.25
N GLU A 33 -0.94 47.39 11.78
CA GLU A 33 -0.16 46.14 11.72
C GLU A 33 -0.89 44.97 12.35
N ASP A 34 -1.55 45.16 13.49
CA ASP A 34 -2.33 44.12 14.17
C ASP A 34 -3.49 43.62 13.30
N THR A 35 -4.18 44.53 12.61
CA THR A 35 -5.28 44.17 11.69
C THR A 35 -4.75 43.40 10.50
N LEU A 36 -3.60 43.81 9.97
CA LEU A 36 -2.94 43.05 8.88
C LEU A 36 -2.54 41.66 9.29
N GLN A 37 -1.92 41.48 10.45
CA GLN A 37 -1.54 40.15 10.95
C GLN A 37 -2.74 39.25 11.17
N GLN A 38 -3.84 39.75 11.68
CA GLN A 38 -5.08 39.01 11.84
C GLN A 38 -5.66 38.59 10.48
N ALA A 39 -5.70 39.51 9.52
CA ALA A 39 -6.18 39.21 8.18
C ALA A 39 -5.31 38.17 7.47
N VAL A 40 -3.99 38.22 7.62
CA VAL A 40 -3.07 37.20 7.09
C VAL A 40 -3.33 35.84 7.70
N LYS A 41 -3.54 35.77 9.03
CA LYS A 41 -3.90 34.49 9.69
C LYS A 41 -5.21 33.90 9.16
N GLU A 42 -6.22 34.72 8.93
CA GLU A 42 -7.49 34.24 8.37
C GLU A 42 -7.34 33.81 6.90
N ILE A 43 -6.58 34.54 6.09
CA ILE A 43 -6.29 34.13 4.70
C ILE A 43 -5.55 32.79 4.67
N CYS A 44 -4.58 32.56 5.57
CA CYS A 44 -3.84 31.31 5.64
C CYS A 44 -4.69 30.10 6.09
N LYS A 45 -5.82 30.31 6.76
CA LYS A 45 -6.77 29.25 7.11
C LYS A 45 -7.65 28.83 5.93
N LEU A 46 -7.75 29.66 4.90
CA LEU A 46 -8.58 29.35 3.74
C LEU A 46 -7.97 28.21 2.92
N ASN A 47 -8.83 27.34 2.42
CA ASN A 47 -8.39 26.27 1.53
C ASN A 47 -7.87 26.87 0.20
N PRO A 48 -6.60 26.63 -0.19
CA PRO A 48 -6.03 27.14 -1.43
C PRO A 48 -6.71 26.62 -2.70
N ARG A 49 -7.48 25.53 -2.58
CA ARG A 49 -8.24 24.93 -3.69
C ARG A 49 -9.67 24.58 -3.24
N PRO A 50 -10.54 25.59 -3.08
CA PRO A 50 -11.88 25.38 -2.51
C PRO A 50 -12.79 24.45 -3.32
N GLY A 51 -12.47 24.22 -4.61
CA GLY A 51 -13.21 23.29 -5.47
C GLY A 51 -12.62 21.89 -5.56
N ALA A 52 -11.51 21.60 -4.92
CA ALA A 52 -10.84 20.31 -5.04
C ALA A 52 -11.73 19.16 -4.55
N SER A 53 -12.40 19.33 -3.42
CA SER A 53 -13.31 18.32 -2.87
C SER A 53 -14.55 18.05 -3.76
N LEU A 54 -15.01 19.04 -4.51
CA LEU A 54 -16.12 18.90 -5.46
C LEU A 54 -15.64 18.32 -6.80
N GLY A 55 -14.40 18.64 -7.20
CA GLY A 55 -13.81 18.14 -8.46
C GLY A 55 -13.41 16.67 -8.37
N GLU A 56 -12.96 16.21 -7.22
CA GLU A 56 -12.59 14.81 -6.99
C GLU A 56 -13.81 13.86 -7.05
N ALA A 57 -14.99 14.32 -6.64
CA ALA A 57 -16.22 13.54 -6.70
C ALA A 57 -16.74 13.32 -8.13
N ILE A 58 -16.33 14.16 -9.09
CA ILE A 58 -16.80 14.14 -10.49
C ILE A 58 -15.69 13.74 -11.46
N GLY A 59 -14.45 13.70 -11.01
CA GLY A 59 -13.25 13.51 -11.84
C GLY A 59 -12.95 12.05 -12.17
N LYS A 60 -12.80 11.81 -13.43
CA LYS A 60 -12.56 10.62 -14.25
C LYS A 60 -11.46 9.63 -13.80
N ASN A 61 -10.80 9.81 -12.66
CA ASN A 61 -9.69 8.95 -12.20
C ASN A 61 -9.72 8.72 -10.69
N MET A 62 -10.82 8.23 -10.14
CA MET A 62 -10.70 7.44 -8.92
C MET A 62 -10.03 6.13 -9.35
N GLN A 63 -8.71 6.09 -9.34
CA GLN A 63 -7.98 4.84 -9.37
C GLN A 63 -8.45 4.06 -8.13
N GLN A 64 -9.34 3.12 -8.37
CA GLN A 64 -9.78 2.22 -7.31
C GLN A 64 -8.57 1.40 -6.89
N ILE A 65 -7.98 1.76 -5.76
CA ILE A 65 -6.87 1.03 -5.17
C ILE A 65 -7.45 -0.27 -4.62
N VAL A 66 -7.03 -1.38 -5.21
CA VAL A 66 -7.40 -2.71 -4.69
C VAL A 66 -6.39 -3.07 -3.60
N PRO A 67 -6.83 -3.30 -2.35
CA PRO A 67 -5.93 -3.67 -1.27
C PRO A 67 -5.32 -5.05 -1.50
N ASP A 68 -4.05 -5.21 -1.13
CA ASP A 68 -3.35 -6.50 -1.15
C ASP A 68 -3.68 -7.32 0.12
N PHE A 69 -3.95 -6.63 1.24
CA PHE A 69 -4.27 -7.22 2.53
C PHE A 69 -5.61 -6.70 3.04
N LEU A 70 -6.36 -7.58 3.69
CA LEU A 70 -7.54 -7.23 4.47
C LEU A 70 -7.21 -7.52 5.93
N VAL A 71 -7.40 -6.52 6.79
CA VAL A 71 -7.12 -6.61 8.23
C VAL A 71 -8.43 -6.41 8.96
N ASP A 72 -8.92 -7.45 9.59
CA ASP A 72 -10.15 -7.43 10.38
C ASP A 72 -9.79 -7.42 11.86
N THR A 73 -10.25 -6.42 12.59
CA THR A 73 -10.06 -6.29 14.02
C THR A 73 -11.37 -6.63 14.73
N TYR A 74 -11.30 -7.54 15.68
CA TYR A 74 -12.45 -7.99 16.47
C TYR A 74 -12.47 -7.34 17.86
N ASP A 75 -13.65 -7.28 18.49
CA ASP A 75 -13.86 -6.67 19.81
C ASP A 75 -13.07 -7.38 20.93
N ASP A 76 -12.70 -8.63 20.74
CA ASP A 76 -11.84 -9.42 21.64
C ASP A 76 -10.34 -9.04 21.56
N GLY A 77 -9.98 -8.09 20.69
CA GLY A 77 -8.60 -7.65 20.44
C GLY A 77 -7.80 -8.60 19.55
N THR A 78 -8.45 -9.56 18.92
CA THR A 78 -7.83 -10.38 17.87
C THR A 78 -7.78 -9.61 16.55
N ILE A 79 -6.65 -9.68 15.86
CA ILE A 79 -6.45 -9.08 14.54
C ILE A 79 -6.24 -10.22 13.55
N ASN A 80 -7.13 -10.35 12.57
CA ASN A 80 -7.03 -11.33 11.51
C ASN A 80 -6.55 -10.66 10.23
N VAL A 81 -5.60 -11.30 9.55
CA VAL A 81 -5.03 -10.81 8.29
C VAL A 81 -5.32 -11.81 7.21
N THR A 82 -5.88 -11.33 6.11
CA THR A 82 -6.11 -12.14 4.92
C THR A 82 -5.45 -11.50 3.71
N LEU A 83 -4.84 -12.33 2.86
CA LEU A 83 -4.26 -11.87 1.61
C LEU A 83 -5.36 -11.85 0.52
N ASN A 84 -5.47 -10.75 -0.19
CA ASN A 84 -6.41 -10.62 -1.28
C ASN A 84 -5.88 -11.31 -2.54
N ASN A 85 -6.24 -12.56 -2.70
CA ASN A 85 -5.77 -13.42 -3.82
C ASN A 85 -6.68 -13.32 -5.06
N ARG A 86 -7.39 -12.21 -5.29
CA ARG A 86 -8.39 -12.08 -6.37
C ARG A 86 -7.88 -12.53 -7.75
N ASN A 87 -6.59 -12.39 -8.03
CA ASN A 87 -6.01 -12.64 -9.35
C ASN A 87 -5.17 -13.93 -9.43
N VAL A 88 -5.03 -14.66 -8.34
CA VAL A 88 -4.23 -15.89 -8.33
C VAL A 88 -5.15 -17.06 -7.97
N PRO A 89 -5.58 -17.85 -8.98
CA PRO A 89 -6.34 -19.05 -8.71
C PRO A 89 -5.49 -20.08 -7.92
N GLU A 90 -6.16 -20.98 -7.23
CA GLU A 90 -5.46 -22.08 -6.56
C GLU A 90 -4.75 -22.96 -7.58
N LEU A 91 -3.43 -22.95 -7.52
CA LEU A 91 -2.60 -23.71 -8.43
C LEU A 91 -2.42 -25.14 -7.90
N ARG A 92 -2.77 -26.12 -8.73
CA ARG A 92 -2.59 -27.55 -8.44
C ARG A 92 -1.96 -28.24 -9.63
N MET A 93 -1.19 -29.28 -9.37
CA MET A 93 -0.73 -30.19 -10.42
C MET A 93 -1.92 -30.97 -10.98
N SER A 94 -1.92 -31.20 -12.30
CA SER A 94 -2.93 -32.10 -12.91
C SER A 94 -2.72 -33.53 -12.43
N ARG A 95 -3.81 -34.15 -12.00
CA ARG A 95 -3.79 -35.54 -11.53
C ARG A 95 -3.38 -36.51 -12.61
N ASP A 96 -3.86 -36.30 -13.84
CA ASP A 96 -3.58 -37.19 -14.98
C ASP A 96 -2.08 -37.29 -15.26
N PHE A 97 -1.35 -36.16 -15.21
CA PHE A 97 0.09 -36.15 -15.39
C PHE A 97 0.82 -36.83 -14.22
N THR A 98 0.34 -36.63 -13.00
CA THR A 98 0.93 -37.24 -11.80
C THR A 98 0.80 -38.74 -11.85
N GLU A 99 -0.40 -39.27 -12.15
CA GLU A 99 -0.71 -40.70 -12.29
C GLU A 99 0.11 -41.32 -13.44
N MET A 100 0.20 -40.65 -14.59
CA MET A 100 1.00 -41.11 -15.73
C MET A 100 2.47 -41.29 -15.35
N VAL A 101 3.06 -40.35 -14.63
CA VAL A 101 4.47 -40.42 -14.19
C VAL A 101 4.65 -41.55 -13.16
N GLU A 102 3.70 -41.71 -12.23
CA GLU A 102 3.73 -42.78 -11.24
C GLU A 102 3.64 -44.19 -11.88
N GLU A 103 2.71 -44.39 -12.81
CA GLU A 103 2.56 -45.65 -13.54
C GLU A 103 3.82 -46.03 -14.33
N HIS A 104 4.37 -45.07 -15.04
CA HIS A 104 5.61 -45.29 -15.78
C HIS A 104 6.81 -45.54 -14.88
N THR A 105 6.83 -44.92 -13.68
CA THR A 105 7.90 -45.15 -12.70
C THR A 105 7.82 -46.58 -12.14
N LYS A 106 6.61 -47.15 -11.97
CA LYS A 106 6.40 -48.53 -11.51
C LYS A 106 6.79 -49.56 -12.58
N ASN A 107 6.59 -49.24 -13.88
CA ASN A 107 6.82 -50.15 -15.00
C ASN A 107 8.20 -50.01 -15.65
N ARG A 108 9.22 -49.67 -14.91
CA ARG A 108 10.59 -49.36 -15.40
C ARG A 108 11.29 -50.47 -16.19
N ALA A 109 10.92 -51.73 -15.97
CA ALA A 109 11.62 -52.90 -16.52
C ALA A 109 11.41 -53.13 -18.03
N ASN A 110 10.31 -52.65 -18.64
CA ASN A 110 9.92 -52.91 -20.04
C ASN A 110 9.83 -51.69 -20.93
N GLN A 111 10.54 -50.60 -20.61
CA GLN A 111 10.43 -49.34 -21.35
C GLN A 111 11.38 -49.29 -22.54
N SER A 112 10.84 -48.87 -23.71
CA SER A 112 11.64 -48.51 -24.88
C SER A 112 12.47 -47.27 -24.63
N LYS A 113 13.52 -47.04 -25.40
CA LYS A 113 14.38 -45.84 -25.29
C LYS A 113 13.58 -44.55 -25.47
N GLU A 114 12.67 -44.54 -26.45
CA GLU A 114 11.76 -43.39 -26.71
C GLU A 114 10.82 -43.10 -25.53
N SER A 115 10.30 -44.15 -24.89
CA SER A 115 9.45 -43.99 -23.70
C SER A 115 10.22 -43.36 -22.52
N ARG A 116 11.51 -43.68 -22.36
CA ARG A 116 12.36 -43.10 -21.30
C ARG A 116 12.65 -41.62 -21.56
N GLU A 117 12.91 -41.24 -22.82
CA GLU A 117 13.13 -39.85 -23.19
C GLU A 117 11.87 -38.99 -22.98
N ALA A 118 10.69 -39.50 -23.39
CA ALA A 118 9.41 -38.84 -23.16
C ALA A 118 9.12 -38.65 -21.66
N MET A 119 9.44 -39.66 -20.85
CA MET A 119 9.26 -39.59 -19.39
C MET A 119 10.22 -38.59 -18.74
N MET A 120 11.46 -38.53 -19.18
CA MET A 120 12.41 -37.53 -18.68
C MET A 120 11.91 -36.12 -18.97
N PHE A 121 11.39 -35.89 -20.16
CA PHE A 121 10.80 -34.62 -20.53
C PHE A 121 9.58 -34.24 -19.67
N LEU A 122 8.65 -35.18 -19.49
CA LEU A 122 7.47 -34.99 -18.63
C LEU A 122 7.87 -34.67 -17.20
N LYS A 123 8.81 -35.42 -16.64
CA LYS A 123 9.33 -35.19 -15.29
C LYS A 123 9.94 -33.78 -15.16
N GLN A 124 10.75 -33.36 -16.12
CA GLN A 124 11.32 -32.01 -16.13
C GLN A 124 10.24 -30.92 -16.16
N LYS A 125 9.16 -31.11 -16.93
CA LYS A 125 8.03 -30.17 -16.95
C LYS A 125 7.26 -30.15 -15.64
N MET A 126 7.06 -31.31 -15.01
CA MET A 126 6.43 -31.40 -13.69
C MET A 126 7.28 -30.73 -12.61
N ASP A 127 8.57 -30.96 -12.58
CA ASP A 127 9.49 -30.33 -11.62
C ASP A 127 9.47 -28.81 -11.79
N ALA A 128 9.46 -28.32 -13.04
CA ALA A 128 9.33 -26.90 -13.32
C ALA A 128 7.98 -26.31 -12.87
N ALA A 129 6.88 -27.02 -13.09
CA ALA A 129 5.55 -26.62 -12.65
C ALA A 129 5.44 -26.60 -11.12
N GLN A 130 5.98 -27.63 -10.45
CA GLN A 130 6.04 -27.70 -8.99
C GLN A 130 6.87 -26.53 -8.42
N GLY A 131 8.05 -26.25 -9.01
CA GLY A 131 8.87 -25.12 -8.61
C GLY A 131 8.15 -23.77 -8.74
N PHE A 132 7.32 -23.60 -9.78
CA PHE A 132 6.48 -22.42 -9.93
C PHE A 132 5.41 -22.31 -8.84
N ILE A 133 4.71 -23.40 -8.55
CA ILE A 133 3.70 -23.45 -7.47
C ILE A 133 4.35 -23.11 -6.13
N ASP A 134 5.52 -23.69 -5.86
CA ASP A 134 6.24 -23.45 -4.61
C ASP A 134 6.73 -21.99 -4.50
N ALA A 135 7.17 -21.40 -5.60
CA ALA A 135 7.56 -19.98 -5.64
C ALA A 135 6.35 -19.06 -5.34
N VAL A 136 5.17 -19.36 -5.88
CA VAL A 136 3.94 -18.59 -5.59
C VAL A 136 3.56 -18.73 -4.11
N LYS A 137 3.59 -19.93 -3.55
CA LYS A 137 3.32 -20.17 -2.13
C LYS A 137 4.33 -19.46 -1.24
N GLN A 138 5.60 -19.51 -1.58
CA GLN A 138 6.65 -18.82 -0.85
C GLN A 138 6.44 -17.31 -0.85
N ARG A 139 6.05 -16.72 -2.00
CA ARG A 139 5.70 -15.31 -2.08
C ARG A 139 4.53 -14.96 -1.16
N GLN A 140 3.46 -15.76 -1.16
CA GLN A 140 2.31 -15.54 -0.28
C GLN A 140 2.71 -15.61 1.20
N ASN A 141 3.48 -16.64 1.57
CA ASN A 141 4.01 -16.77 2.92
C ASN A 141 4.86 -15.55 3.35
N THR A 142 5.75 -15.09 2.47
CA THR A 142 6.59 -13.92 2.74
C THR A 142 5.74 -12.65 2.97
N LEU A 143 4.71 -12.45 2.14
CA LEU A 143 3.77 -11.34 2.28
C LEU A 143 3.03 -11.41 3.64
N MET A 144 2.47 -12.57 3.97
CA MET A 144 1.73 -12.77 5.22
C MET A 144 2.61 -12.60 6.46
N THR A 145 3.79 -13.22 6.47
CA THR A 145 4.75 -13.11 7.59
C THR A 145 5.19 -11.66 7.80
N THR A 146 5.45 -10.93 6.71
CA THR A 146 5.82 -9.51 6.80
C THR A 146 4.68 -8.66 7.35
N MET A 147 3.45 -8.85 6.85
CA MET A 147 2.30 -8.09 7.33
C MET A 147 1.97 -8.40 8.79
N GLN A 148 2.06 -9.66 9.20
CA GLN A 148 1.87 -10.06 10.58
C GLN A 148 2.90 -9.40 11.51
N ALA A 149 4.17 -9.33 11.11
CA ALA A 149 5.20 -8.67 11.89
C ALA A 149 4.95 -7.14 12.02
N ILE A 150 4.45 -6.50 10.95
CA ILE A 150 4.06 -5.08 10.99
C ILE A 150 2.90 -4.85 11.97
N ILE A 151 1.88 -5.69 11.92
CA ILE A 151 0.72 -5.62 12.85
C ILE A 151 1.16 -5.80 14.29
N ASP A 152 2.03 -6.75 14.56
CA ASP A 152 2.55 -6.98 15.90
C ASP A 152 3.34 -5.79 16.44
N LEU A 153 4.11 -5.09 15.59
CA LEU A 153 4.85 -3.89 15.96
C LEU A 153 3.94 -2.67 16.14
N GLN A 154 2.86 -2.58 15.36
CA GLN A 154 1.90 -1.47 15.34
C GLN A 154 0.55 -1.82 15.96
N ARG A 155 0.51 -2.83 16.82
CA ARG A 155 -0.74 -3.35 17.40
C ARG A 155 -1.68 -2.30 17.97
N PRO A 156 -1.22 -1.25 18.70
CA PRO A 156 -2.11 -0.21 19.21
C PRO A 156 -2.87 0.53 18.11
N PHE A 157 -2.19 0.85 17.00
CA PHE A 157 -2.81 1.49 15.84
C PHE A 157 -3.93 0.62 15.23
N PHE A 158 -3.67 -0.68 15.03
CA PHE A 158 -4.65 -1.58 14.43
C PHE A 158 -5.86 -1.88 15.34
N LEU A 159 -5.72 -1.74 16.65
CA LEU A 159 -6.83 -1.93 17.60
C LEU A 159 -7.73 -0.71 17.72
N GLU A 160 -7.17 0.49 17.73
CA GLU A 160 -7.90 1.73 18.00
C GLU A 160 -8.17 2.56 16.72
N GLY A 161 -7.43 2.32 15.65
CA GLY A 161 -7.57 3.07 14.40
C GLY A 161 -7.05 4.50 14.46
N ASP A 162 -6.36 4.90 15.54
CA ASP A 162 -5.85 6.25 15.73
C ASP A 162 -4.40 6.37 15.22
N GLU A 163 -4.18 7.24 14.22
CA GLU A 163 -2.85 7.51 13.65
C GLU A 163 -1.84 8.04 14.68
N SER A 164 -2.31 8.66 15.77
CA SER A 164 -1.43 9.15 16.83
C SER A 164 -0.71 8.03 17.58
N LEU A 165 -1.22 6.80 17.52
CA LEU A 165 -0.64 5.61 18.14
C LEU A 165 0.41 4.90 17.29
N LEU A 166 0.66 5.40 16.07
CA LEU A 166 1.72 4.87 15.21
C LEU A 166 3.08 5.05 15.85
N ARG A 167 3.83 3.96 15.95
CA ARG A 167 5.18 3.96 16.47
C ARG A 167 6.21 4.05 15.33
N PRO A 168 7.29 4.80 15.49
CA PRO A 168 8.39 4.79 14.54
C PRO A 168 8.90 3.35 14.32
N MET A 169 8.97 2.92 13.07
CA MET A 169 9.39 1.57 12.68
C MET A 169 10.29 1.66 11.45
N ILE A 170 11.38 0.90 11.45
CA ILE A 170 12.28 0.79 10.32
C ILE A 170 12.23 -0.63 9.71
N LEU A 171 12.68 -0.76 8.47
CA LEU A 171 12.70 -2.06 7.78
C LEU A 171 13.49 -3.13 8.52
N LYS A 172 14.53 -2.71 9.28
CA LYS A 172 15.35 -3.60 10.08
C LYS A 172 14.55 -4.26 11.21
N ASP A 173 13.65 -3.53 11.87
CA ASP A 173 12.82 -4.07 12.96
C ASP A 173 11.94 -5.22 12.46
N VAL A 174 11.37 -5.03 11.26
CA VAL A 174 10.55 -6.07 10.61
C VAL A 174 11.42 -7.25 10.16
N ALA A 175 12.62 -6.99 9.63
CA ALA A 175 13.55 -8.02 9.20
C ALA A 175 14.02 -8.90 10.38
N GLU A 176 14.37 -8.30 11.50
CA GLU A 176 14.77 -9.02 12.72
C GLU A 176 13.64 -9.92 13.26
N ARG A 177 12.40 -9.44 13.19
CA ARG A 177 11.23 -10.19 13.66
C ARG A 177 10.82 -11.34 12.73
N THR A 178 10.98 -11.16 11.43
CA THR A 178 10.60 -12.17 10.42
C THR A 178 11.72 -13.14 10.08
N GLY A 179 12.98 -12.79 10.38
CA GLY A 179 14.17 -13.53 9.95
C GLY A 179 14.46 -13.41 8.45
N LEU A 180 13.82 -12.45 7.77
CA LEU A 180 13.98 -12.19 6.33
C LEU A 180 15.03 -11.09 6.10
N ASP A 181 15.62 -11.09 4.90
CA ASP A 181 16.54 -10.04 4.47
C ASP A 181 15.82 -8.69 4.31
N ILE A 182 16.48 -7.59 4.68
CA ILE A 182 15.96 -6.22 4.59
C ILE A 182 15.53 -5.87 3.16
N SER A 183 16.26 -6.35 2.15
CA SER A 183 15.93 -6.14 0.74
C SER A 183 14.62 -6.81 0.35
N THR A 184 14.33 -7.97 0.93
CA THR A 184 13.06 -8.69 0.76
C THR A 184 11.91 -7.92 1.40
N ILE A 185 12.08 -7.46 2.64
CA ILE A 185 11.08 -6.63 3.34
C ILE A 185 10.77 -5.36 2.55
N SER A 186 11.82 -4.67 2.07
CA SER A 186 11.65 -3.46 1.25
C SER A 186 10.82 -3.70 -0.02
N ARG A 187 11.06 -4.82 -0.73
CA ARG A 187 10.30 -5.17 -1.94
C ARG A 187 8.86 -5.56 -1.63
N VAL A 188 8.64 -6.22 -0.48
CA VAL A 188 7.31 -6.65 -0.04
C VAL A 188 6.46 -5.48 0.42
N SER A 189 7.04 -4.52 1.17
CA SER A 189 6.31 -3.37 1.70
C SER A 189 6.08 -2.25 0.67
N ASN A 190 6.88 -2.20 -0.39
CA ASN A 190 6.76 -1.17 -1.40
C ASN A 190 5.51 -1.38 -2.26
N SER A 191 4.72 -0.31 -2.44
CA SER A 191 3.51 -0.29 -3.28
C SER A 191 2.43 -1.32 -2.89
N LYS A 192 2.30 -1.64 -1.61
CA LYS A 192 1.28 -2.50 -1.06
C LYS A 192 0.29 -1.71 -0.21
N TYR A 193 -0.96 -2.09 -0.30
CA TYR A 193 -2.05 -1.45 0.41
C TYR A 193 -2.75 -2.45 1.31
N ALA A 194 -3.07 -2.01 2.52
CA ALA A 194 -3.87 -2.76 3.47
C ALA A 194 -5.17 -2.00 3.72
N GLN A 195 -6.27 -2.72 3.75
CA GLN A 195 -7.56 -2.21 4.18
C GLN A 195 -7.73 -2.60 5.64
N THR A 196 -7.91 -1.62 6.50
CA THR A 196 -8.21 -1.76 7.93
C THR A 196 -9.64 -1.35 8.20
#